data_8303d64ce18a420de0412f4f258f4491
#
_entry.id   8303d64ce18a420de0412f4f258f4491
#
_cell.length_a   1.000
_cell.length_b   1.000
_cell.length_c   1.000
_cell.angle_alpha   90.00
_cell.angle_beta   90.00
_cell.angle_gamma   90.00
#
_symmetry.space_group_name_H-M   'P 1'
#
loop_
_entity.id
_entity.type
_entity.pdbx_description
1 polymer ?
#
loop_
_entity_poly.entity_id
_entity_poly.type
_entity_poly.pdbx_seq_one_letter_code
_entity_poly.pdbx_strand_id
1 'polypeptide(L)'
;MNKFTIIIPIFNETESIFELIEEIFYEFKKITPEILIIDDGSTDDFQKTFKAKKLKKVKIYKHKYNLGKCKAMNTGVQKATNNLVCIIDGDGQNPPYEIKNLLNKWIKISENKKHFAIVCGNRKNRADTIIKKISSKVANKIRRIILNDDCSDTACALKVFRKTDYLKIKYFKNMHRFLPALFKMNGGEIFNIPINDRKRFGGESKFNFNNRFWIGIIDLIKVWILIKKRSNK
;
A
#
# COMPACT_ATOMS: atom_id res chain seq x y z
N MET A 1 -13.17 -4.29 17.45
CA MET A 1 -12.28 -4.25 16.25
C MET A 1 -10.92 -4.76 16.70
N ASN A 2 -10.34 -5.72 15.98
CA ASN A 2 -9.02 -6.27 16.34
C ASN A 2 -7.93 -5.19 16.22
N LYS A 3 -6.87 -5.31 17.04
CA LYS A 3 -5.68 -4.45 16.94
C LYS A 3 -5.06 -4.59 15.55
N PHE A 4 -4.65 -3.49 14.93
CA PHE A 4 -4.02 -3.46 13.60
C PHE A 4 -2.89 -2.42 13.53
N THR A 5 -2.05 -2.56 12.52
CA THR A 5 -0.93 -1.67 12.27
C THR A 5 -1.15 -0.90 10.98
N ILE A 6 -0.99 0.42 11.00
CA ILE A 6 -0.92 1.27 9.81
C ILE A 6 0.55 1.46 9.46
N ILE A 7 0.93 1.12 8.24
CA ILE A 7 2.28 1.25 7.71
C ILE A 7 2.29 2.38 6.67
N ILE A 8 3.16 3.37 6.87
CA ILE A 8 3.26 4.55 6.04
C ILE A 8 4.70 4.65 5.52
N PRO A 9 4.99 4.14 4.31
CA PRO A 9 6.28 4.37 3.67
C PRO A 9 6.36 5.82 3.20
N ILE A 10 7.46 6.50 3.54
CA ILE A 10 7.72 7.88 3.14
C ILE A 10 9.11 8.04 2.52
N PHE A 11 9.24 9.03 1.62
CA PHE A 11 10.51 9.54 1.13
C PHE A 11 10.34 11.01 0.74
N ASN A 12 10.91 11.92 1.56
CA ASN A 12 10.76 13.38 1.41
C ASN A 12 9.28 13.80 1.36
N GLU A 13 8.50 13.48 2.38
CA GLU A 13 7.07 13.77 2.50
C GLU A 13 6.77 14.62 3.76
N THR A 14 7.74 15.47 4.19
CA THR A 14 7.60 16.28 5.42
C THR A 14 6.38 17.18 5.39
N GLU A 15 6.00 17.72 4.23
CA GLU A 15 4.86 18.62 4.09
C GLU A 15 3.49 17.94 4.34
N SER A 16 3.37 16.66 4.03
CA SER A 16 2.08 15.95 4.05
C SER A 16 1.90 15.00 5.22
N ILE A 17 3.00 14.42 5.71
CA ILE A 17 2.92 13.31 6.66
C ILE A 17 2.31 13.69 8.01
N PHE A 18 2.56 14.89 8.51
CA PHE A 18 2.08 15.30 9.83
C PHE A 18 0.57 15.52 9.84
N GLU A 19 0.02 16.13 8.80
CA GLU A 19 -1.43 16.28 8.63
C GLU A 19 -2.11 14.93 8.51
N LEU A 20 -1.53 14.01 7.74
CA LEU A 20 -2.03 12.64 7.63
C LEU A 20 -2.06 11.92 8.98
N ILE A 21 -1.02 12.09 9.82
CA ILE A 21 -0.97 11.48 11.15
C ILE A 21 -2.08 12.05 12.06
N GLU A 22 -2.30 13.36 12.03
CA GLU A 22 -3.36 14.02 12.79
C GLU A 22 -4.75 13.51 12.38
N GLU A 23 -4.99 13.36 11.08
CA GLU A 23 -6.22 12.74 10.58
C GLU A 23 -6.37 11.29 11.02
N ILE A 24 -5.29 10.49 11.01
CA ILE A 24 -5.34 9.12 11.53
C ILE A 24 -5.71 9.09 13.01
N PHE A 25 -5.12 9.98 13.82
CA PHE A 25 -5.47 10.07 15.24
C PHE A 25 -6.93 10.50 15.45
N TYR A 26 -7.42 11.43 14.65
CA TYR A 26 -8.81 11.87 14.70
C TYR A 26 -9.77 10.72 14.35
N GLU A 27 -9.51 10.02 13.26
CA GLU A 27 -10.35 8.92 12.79
C GLU A 27 -10.36 7.72 13.74
N PHE A 28 -9.24 7.43 14.39
CA PHE A 28 -9.06 6.26 15.25
C PHE A 28 -8.94 6.61 16.73
N LYS A 29 -9.53 7.74 17.18
CA LYS A 29 -9.48 8.18 18.60
C LYS A 29 -10.01 7.14 19.61
N LYS A 30 -10.96 6.30 19.20
CA LYS A 30 -11.54 5.23 20.05
C LYS A 30 -10.72 3.93 20.01
N ILE A 31 -9.97 3.70 18.95
CA ILE A 31 -9.19 2.47 18.72
C ILE A 31 -7.84 2.90 18.19
N THR A 32 -6.84 3.00 19.06
CA THR A 32 -5.52 3.48 18.66
C THR A 32 -4.76 2.37 17.92
N PRO A 33 -4.57 2.47 16.58
CA PRO A 33 -3.73 1.54 15.84
C PRO A 33 -2.24 1.72 16.21
N GLU A 34 -1.43 0.72 15.96
CA GLU A 34 0.00 0.92 15.85
C GLU A 34 0.29 1.68 14.55
N ILE A 35 1.03 2.78 14.61
CA ILE A 35 1.44 3.56 13.43
C ILE A 35 2.94 3.40 13.24
N LEU A 36 3.33 2.87 12.08
CA LEU A 36 4.71 2.69 11.68
C LEU A 36 5.02 3.58 10.47
N ILE A 37 5.87 4.56 10.65
CA ILE A 37 6.46 5.33 9.54
C ILE A 37 7.77 4.64 9.15
N ILE A 38 7.89 4.34 7.86
CA ILE A 38 9.12 3.82 7.29
C ILE A 38 9.73 4.90 6.41
N ASP A 39 10.70 5.60 6.98
CA ASP A 39 11.47 6.63 6.29
C ASP A 39 12.52 5.98 5.39
N ASP A 40 12.27 5.99 4.10
CA ASP A 40 13.12 5.36 3.10
C ASP A 40 14.33 6.22 2.71
N GLY A 41 15.03 6.74 3.72
CA GLY A 41 16.24 7.53 3.55
C GLY A 41 15.97 8.97 3.11
N SER A 42 14.93 9.61 3.66
CA SER A 42 14.61 11.02 3.37
C SER A 42 15.79 11.95 3.63
N THR A 43 15.92 12.94 2.77
CA THR A 43 16.92 14.00 2.78
C THR A 43 16.36 15.37 3.17
N ASP A 44 15.02 15.44 3.34
CA ASP A 44 14.31 16.61 3.84
C ASP A 44 14.35 16.71 5.38
N ASP A 45 13.74 17.75 5.94
CA ASP A 45 13.73 18.02 7.39
C ASP A 45 12.78 17.11 8.20
N PHE A 46 12.29 16.02 7.64
CA PHE A 46 11.33 15.12 8.30
C PHE A 46 11.77 14.71 9.70
N GLN A 47 13.02 14.23 9.87
CA GLN A 47 13.52 13.74 11.15
C GLN A 47 13.58 14.85 12.22
N LYS A 48 13.99 16.04 11.83
CA LYS A 48 14.06 17.21 12.71
C LYS A 48 12.66 17.63 13.17
N THR A 49 11.73 17.74 12.22
CA THR A 49 10.34 18.13 12.47
C THR A 49 9.62 17.09 13.33
N PHE A 50 9.83 15.80 13.07
CA PHE A 50 9.24 14.73 13.88
C PHE A 50 9.68 14.79 15.34
N LYS A 51 10.99 14.96 15.60
CA LYS A 51 11.52 15.12 16.98
C LYS A 51 10.89 16.31 17.69
N ALA A 52 10.71 17.44 16.98
CA ALA A 52 10.10 18.65 17.55
C ALA A 52 8.62 18.44 17.92
N LYS A 53 7.86 17.69 17.11
CA LYS A 53 6.43 17.41 17.36
C LYS A 53 6.16 16.37 18.46
N LYS A 54 7.16 15.64 18.95
CA LYS A 54 7.07 14.67 20.08
C LYS A 54 5.89 13.68 19.96
N LEU A 55 5.66 13.11 18.81
CA LEU A 55 4.55 12.18 18.54
C LEU A 55 4.77 10.80 19.19
N LYS A 56 4.40 10.65 20.47
CA LYS A 56 4.67 9.46 21.30
C LYS A 56 4.05 8.15 20.80
N LYS A 57 2.98 8.22 19.98
CA LYS A 57 2.23 7.04 19.52
C LYS A 57 2.63 6.54 18.12
N VAL A 58 3.68 7.12 17.55
CA VAL A 58 4.18 6.79 16.22
C VAL A 58 5.59 6.23 16.32
N LYS A 59 5.83 5.08 15.72
CA LYS A 59 7.16 4.49 15.63
C LYS A 59 7.76 4.79 14.26
N ILE A 60 9.05 5.15 14.21
CA ILE A 60 9.77 5.38 12.97
C ILE A 60 10.88 4.36 12.81
N TYR A 61 11.01 3.85 11.60
CA TYR A 61 12.17 3.09 11.13
C TYR A 61 12.75 3.79 9.92
N LYS A 62 14.04 4.16 10.00
CA LYS A 62 14.75 4.86 8.92
C LYS A 62 15.71 3.92 8.19
N HIS A 63 15.66 3.91 6.87
CA HIS A 63 16.69 3.32 6.03
C HIS A 63 17.88 4.27 5.89
N LYS A 64 19.06 3.72 5.74
CA LYS A 64 20.29 4.52 5.56
C LYS A 64 20.26 5.34 4.25
N TYR A 65 19.64 4.79 3.22
CA TYR A 65 19.48 5.40 1.89
C TYR A 65 18.16 4.91 1.27
N ASN A 66 17.75 5.53 0.16
CA ASN A 66 16.52 5.16 -0.53
C ASN A 66 16.62 3.76 -1.15
N LEU A 67 15.82 2.82 -0.66
CA LEU A 67 15.71 1.44 -1.14
C LEU A 67 14.47 1.20 -1.99
N GLY A 68 13.61 2.20 -2.09
CA GLY A 68 12.34 2.22 -2.81
C GLY A 68 11.15 1.77 -1.97
N LYS A 69 9.97 2.29 -2.32
CA LYS A 69 8.69 2.06 -1.64
C LYS A 69 8.42 0.59 -1.31
N CYS A 70 8.78 -0.32 -2.21
CA CYS A 70 8.58 -1.76 -2.01
C CYS A 70 9.35 -2.29 -0.80
N LYS A 71 10.60 -1.85 -0.63
CA LYS A 71 11.44 -2.24 0.51
C LYS A 71 10.95 -1.59 1.79
N ALA A 72 10.59 -0.32 1.75
CA ALA A 72 10.00 0.37 2.90
C ALA A 72 8.73 -0.34 3.39
N MET A 73 7.82 -0.67 2.48
CA MET A 73 6.62 -1.43 2.80
C MET A 73 6.96 -2.80 3.43
N ASN A 74 7.91 -3.54 2.86
CA ASN A 74 8.35 -4.84 3.39
C ASN A 74 8.94 -4.70 4.80
N THR A 75 9.77 -3.69 5.04
CA THR A 75 10.30 -3.37 6.38
C THR A 75 9.16 -3.11 7.36
N GLY A 76 8.17 -2.32 6.96
CA GLY A 76 6.99 -2.03 7.79
C GLY A 76 6.21 -3.29 8.16
N VAL A 77 5.94 -4.17 7.19
CA VAL A 77 5.24 -5.44 7.45
C VAL A 77 6.04 -6.32 8.42
N GLN A 78 7.35 -6.43 8.25
CA GLN A 78 8.21 -7.19 9.17
C GLN A 78 8.19 -6.62 10.59
N LYS A 79 8.20 -5.28 10.74
CA LYS A 79 8.23 -4.57 12.04
C LYS A 79 6.87 -4.45 12.71
N ALA A 80 5.77 -4.63 11.99
CA ALA A 80 4.41 -4.58 12.55
C ALA A 80 4.25 -5.58 13.70
N THR A 81 3.67 -5.14 14.82
CA THR A 81 3.40 -6.01 15.97
C THR A 81 2.06 -6.74 15.81
N ASN A 82 1.12 -6.16 15.09
CA ASN A 82 -0.19 -6.78 14.84
C ASN A 82 -0.18 -7.60 13.55
N ASN A 83 -0.97 -8.68 13.54
CA ASN A 83 -1.10 -9.52 12.35
C ASN A 83 -1.93 -8.86 11.25
N LEU A 84 -2.90 -8.01 11.59
CA LEU A 84 -3.64 -7.22 10.61
C LEU A 84 -2.88 -5.94 10.30
N VAL A 85 -2.54 -5.73 9.03
CA VAL A 85 -1.80 -4.55 8.57
C VAL A 85 -2.57 -3.80 7.50
N CYS A 86 -2.47 -2.49 7.54
CA CYS A 86 -2.98 -1.56 6.53
C CYS A 86 -1.81 -0.75 5.98
N ILE A 87 -1.69 -0.68 4.67
CA ILE A 87 -0.72 0.20 3.98
C ILE A 87 -1.44 1.44 3.50
N ILE A 88 -0.86 2.61 3.71
CA ILE A 88 -1.32 3.90 3.18
C ILE A 88 -0.11 4.73 2.75
N ASP A 89 -0.25 5.55 1.69
CA ASP A 89 0.81 6.47 1.26
C ASP A 89 0.89 7.71 2.16
N GLY A 90 2.12 8.23 2.34
CA GLY A 90 2.39 9.40 3.17
C GLY A 90 2.01 10.75 2.57
N ASP A 91 1.54 10.77 1.31
CA ASP A 91 1.23 12.00 0.55
C ASP A 91 -0.19 12.57 0.78
N GLY A 92 -0.98 11.91 1.63
CA GLY A 92 -2.32 12.34 1.98
C GLY A 92 -3.40 12.10 0.92
N GLN A 93 -3.07 11.51 -0.24
CA GLN A 93 -4.07 11.27 -1.29
C GLN A 93 -5.20 10.33 -0.88
N ASN A 94 -4.93 9.36 -0.03
CA ASN A 94 -5.97 8.47 0.51
C ASN A 94 -6.42 8.97 1.89
N PRO A 95 -7.66 9.43 2.05
CA PRO A 95 -8.16 9.88 3.35
C PRO A 95 -8.20 8.74 4.37
N PRO A 96 -7.75 8.93 5.63
CA PRO A 96 -7.70 7.89 6.65
C PRO A 96 -9.04 7.24 7.00
N TYR A 97 -10.17 7.93 6.82
CA TYR A 97 -11.49 7.34 7.04
C TYR A 97 -11.76 6.14 6.10
N GLU A 98 -11.14 6.11 4.92
CA GLU A 98 -11.28 4.98 3.98
C GLU A 98 -10.64 3.69 4.52
N ILE A 99 -9.69 3.79 5.45
CA ILE A 99 -9.16 2.61 6.16
C ILE A 99 -10.30 1.86 6.86
N LYS A 100 -11.27 2.57 7.44
CA LYS A 100 -12.43 1.95 8.10
C LYS A 100 -13.25 1.11 7.13
N ASN A 101 -13.44 1.59 5.89
CA ASN A 101 -14.18 0.87 4.85
C ASN A 101 -13.51 -0.47 4.51
N LEU A 102 -12.17 -0.46 4.37
CA LEU A 102 -11.42 -1.69 4.12
C LEU A 102 -11.44 -2.64 5.33
N LEU A 103 -11.29 -2.10 6.54
CA LEU A 103 -11.34 -2.89 7.78
C LEU A 103 -12.73 -3.52 7.99
N ASN A 104 -13.81 -2.80 7.72
CA ASN A 104 -15.17 -3.33 7.80
C ASN A 104 -15.38 -4.49 6.82
N LYS A 105 -14.85 -4.38 5.60
CA LYS A 105 -14.84 -5.50 4.65
C LYS A 105 -14.01 -6.66 5.19
N TRP A 106 -12.83 -6.38 5.73
CA TRP A 106 -11.96 -7.39 6.32
C TRP A 106 -12.65 -8.18 7.44
N ILE A 107 -13.36 -7.50 8.36
CA ILE A 107 -14.08 -8.15 9.46
C ILE A 107 -15.10 -9.14 8.91
N LYS A 108 -15.92 -8.73 7.93
CA LYS A 108 -16.93 -9.60 7.29
C LYS A 108 -16.32 -10.85 6.62
N ILE A 109 -15.11 -10.74 6.08
CA ILE A 109 -14.41 -11.86 5.45
C ILE A 109 -13.80 -12.77 6.52
N SER A 110 -13.26 -12.21 7.60
CA SER A 110 -12.52 -12.94 8.64
C SER A 110 -13.40 -13.81 9.53
N GLU A 111 -14.71 -13.59 9.54
CA GLU A 111 -15.69 -14.46 10.22
C GLU A 111 -15.64 -15.90 9.69
N ASN A 112 -15.25 -16.10 8.43
CA ASN A 112 -15.03 -17.40 7.80
C ASN A 112 -13.56 -17.86 7.92
N LYS A 113 -13.15 -18.20 9.02
CA LYS A 113 -11.90 -18.67 9.70
C LYS A 113 -10.59 -18.95 8.96
N LYS A 114 -10.40 -18.95 7.65
CA LYS A 114 -9.09 -19.30 7.01
C LYS A 114 -8.78 -18.59 5.70
N HIS A 115 -9.24 -17.38 5.49
CA HIS A 115 -9.01 -16.74 4.20
C HIS A 115 -7.63 -16.10 4.09
N PHE A 116 -6.83 -16.62 3.17
CA PHE A 116 -5.71 -15.92 2.59
C PHE A 116 -6.31 -14.84 1.67
N ALA A 117 -6.33 -13.60 2.12
CA ALA A 117 -7.06 -12.53 1.43
C ALA A 117 -6.33 -11.19 1.48
N ILE A 118 -6.65 -10.35 0.51
CA ILE A 118 -6.24 -8.94 0.47
C ILE A 118 -7.45 -8.06 0.12
N VAL A 119 -7.67 -7.01 0.89
CA VAL A 119 -8.66 -5.97 0.58
C VAL A 119 -7.93 -4.78 -0.01
N CYS A 120 -8.30 -4.38 -1.22
CA CYS A 120 -7.68 -3.32 -2.00
C CYS A 120 -8.63 -2.13 -2.17
N GLY A 121 -8.14 -0.93 -1.94
CA GLY A 121 -8.85 0.28 -2.33
C GLY A 121 -8.90 0.41 -3.86
N ASN A 122 -10.06 0.82 -4.38
CA ASN A 122 -10.29 1.12 -5.79
C ASN A 122 -10.76 2.57 -5.90
N ARG A 123 -9.91 3.46 -6.41
CA ARG A 123 -10.16 4.91 -6.47
C ARG A 123 -11.23 5.24 -7.50
N LYS A 124 -12.38 5.77 -7.03
CA LYS A 124 -13.52 6.14 -7.88
C LYS A 124 -13.22 7.37 -8.74
N ASN A 125 -12.73 8.43 -8.10
CA ASN A 125 -12.55 9.75 -8.71
C ASN A 125 -11.08 10.15 -8.66
N ARG A 126 -10.26 9.56 -9.54
CA ARG A 126 -8.84 9.91 -9.62
C ARG A 126 -8.70 11.36 -10.11
N ALA A 127 -7.94 12.16 -9.37
CA ALA A 127 -7.59 13.55 -9.74
C ALA A 127 -6.59 13.63 -10.92
N ASP A 128 -6.46 12.56 -11.71
CA ASP A 128 -5.54 12.46 -12.85
C ASP A 128 -6.12 13.08 -14.13
N THR A 129 -5.25 13.48 -15.04
CA THR A 129 -5.62 13.89 -16.39
C THR A 129 -6.31 12.75 -17.15
N ILE A 130 -7.13 13.09 -18.16
CA ILE A 130 -7.87 12.11 -18.99
C ILE A 130 -6.93 11.08 -19.61
N ILE A 131 -5.78 11.52 -20.14
CA ILE A 131 -4.77 10.64 -20.75
C ILE A 131 -4.22 9.64 -19.71
N LYS A 132 -3.88 10.10 -18.50
CA LYS A 132 -3.42 9.23 -17.42
C LYS A 132 -4.51 8.24 -16.97
N LYS A 133 -5.78 8.64 -16.97
CA LYS A 133 -6.91 7.76 -16.66
C LYS A 133 -7.05 6.65 -17.70
N ILE A 134 -7.00 6.98 -18.99
CA ILE A 134 -7.13 6.00 -20.08
C ILE A 134 -5.95 5.04 -20.08
N SER A 135 -4.70 5.54 -20.06
CA SER A 135 -3.50 4.70 -20.04
C SER A 135 -3.47 3.76 -18.83
N SER A 136 -3.90 4.24 -17.65
CA SER A 136 -4.02 3.41 -16.46
C SER A 136 -5.10 2.34 -16.59
N LYS A 137 -6.26 2.65 -17.18
CA LYS A 137 -7.32 1.65 -17.44
C LYS A 137 -6.84 0.55 -18.39
N VAL A 138 -6.17 0.93 -19.47
CA VAL A 138 -5.62 -0.03 -20.46
C VAL A 138 -4.54 -0.91 -19.78
N ALA A 139 -3.58 -0.31 -19.08
CA ALA A 139 -2.54 -1.05 -18.38
C ALA A 139 -3.11 -2.01 -17.33
N ASN A 140 -4.10 -1.58 -16.56
CA ASN A 140 -4.81 -2.44 -15.59
C ASN A 140 -5.56 -3.59 -16.28
N LYS A 141 -6.20 -3.34 -17.45
CA LYS A 141 -6.91 -4.38 -18.22
C LYS A 141 -5.92 -5.43 -18.71
N ILE A 142 -4.81 -5.02 -19.35
CA ILE A 142 -3.77 -5.93 -19.84
C ILE A 142 -3.20 -6.76 -18.69
N ARG A 143 -2.83 -6.13 -17.57
CA ARG A 143 -2.32 -6.83 -16.39
C ARG A 143 -3.32 -7.87 -15.88
N ARG A 144 -4.60 -7.51 -15.75
CA ARG A 144 -5.66 -8.43 -15.26
C ARG A 144 -5.79 -9.66 -16.16
N ILE A 145 -5.72 -9.48 -17.48
CA ILE A 145 -5.76 -10.59 -18.43
C ILE A 145 -4.54 -11.48 -18.27
N ILE A 146 -3.34 -10.89 -18.20
CA ILE A 146 -2.07 -11.63 -18.14
C ILE A 146 -1.90 -12.37 -16.82
N LEU A 147 -2.20 -11.70 -15.68
CA LEU A 147 -2.00 -12.25 -14.34
C LEU A 147 -3.24 -12.92 -13.76
N ASN A 148 -4.37 -12.85 -14.46
CA ASN A 148 -5.66 -13.35 -13.97
C ASN A 148 -5.95 -12.85 -12.54
N ASP A 149 -5.61 -11.59 -12.23
CA ASP A 149 -5.93 -10.96 -10.96
C ASP A 149 -7.22 -10.16 -11.06
N ASP A 150 -8.01 -10.15 -9.97
CA ASP A 150 -9.29 -9.46 -9.92
C ASP A 150 -9.17 -8.03 -9.37
N CYS A 151 -7.96 -7.49 -9.24
CA CYS A 151 -7.75 -6.16 -8.70
C CYS A 151 -8.00 -5.06 -9.73
N SER A 152 -8.93 -4.16 -9.43
CA SER A 152 -9.31 -3.06 -10.33
C SER A 152 -8.28 -1.93 -10.36
N ASP A 153 -7.61 -1.63 -9.23
CA ASP A 153 -6.62 -0.55 -9.10
C ASP A 153 -5.42 -0.98 -8.25
N THR A 154 -4.44 -1.64 -8.87
CA THR A 154 -3.23 -2.05 -8.14
C THR A 154 -2.33 -0.89 -7.73
N ALA A 155 -2.46 0.27 -8.38
CA ALA A 155 -1.68 1.46 -8.07
C ALA A 155 -2.14 2.15 -6.77
N CYS A 156 -3.37 1.88 -6.31
CA CYS A 156 -3.83 2.34 -5.02
C CYS A 156 -2.97 1.72 -3.91
N ALA A 157 -2.42 2.55 -3.04
CA ALA A 157 -1.60 2.08 -1.92
C ALA A 157 -2.44 1.46 -0.82
N LEU A 158 -3.66 1.96 -0.63
CA LEU A 158 -4.52 1.54 0.46
C LEU A 158 -4.91 0.07 0.34
N LYS A 159 -4.34 -0.76 1.19
CA LYS A 159 -4.53 -2.22 1.22
C LYS A 159 -4.55 -2.75 2.64
N VAL A 160 -5.40 -3.73 2.90
CA VAL A 160 -5.48 -4.43 4.18
C VAL A 160 -5.27 -5.93 3.96
N PHE A 161 -4.39 -6.54 4.75
CA PHE A 161 -4.08 -7.98 4.69
C PHE A 161 -3.43 -8.45 6.00
N ARG A 162 -3.28 -9.77 6.19
CA ARG A 162 -2.53 -10.31 7.32
C ARG A 162 -1.03 -10.32 7.04
N LYS A 163 -0.24 -9.90 8.02
CA LYS A 163 1.23 -10.00 8.02
C LYS A 163 1.70 -11.41 7.70
N THR A 164 1.10 -12.41 8.36
CA THR A 164 1.43 -13.82 8.15
C THR A 164 1.22 -14.27 6.72
N ASP A 165 0.21 -13.74 6.02
CA ASP A 165 -0.06 -14.08 4.63
C ASP A 165 0.94 -13.41 3.68
N TYR A 166 1.26 -12.15 3.93
CA TYR A 166 2.27 -11.43 3.17
C TYR A 166 3.65 -12.11 3.29
N LEU A 167 4.04 -12.55 4.48
CA LEU A 167 5.35 -13.16 4.72
C LEU A 167 5.53 -14.54 4.06
N LYS A 168 4.45 -15.21 3.64
CA LYS A 168 4.52 -16.43 2.80
C LYS A 168 4.92 -16.12 1.35
N ILE A 169 4.80 -14.87 0.92
CA ILE A 169 5.16 -14.45 -0.43
C ILE A 169 6.65 -14.12 -0.46
N LYS A 170 7.42 -14.78 -1.32
CA LYS A 170 8.85 -14.48 -1.48
C LYS A 170 9.02 -13.04 -1.97
N TYR A 171 9.78 -12.25 -1.21
CA TYR A 171 10.06 -10.86 -1.56
C TYR A 171 10.87 -10.72 -2.84
N PHE A 172 10.48 -9.79 -3.70
CA PHE A 172 11.29 -9.26 -4.81
C PHE A 172 11.02 -7.77 -5.03
N LYS A 173 11.96 -7.07 -5.66
CA LYS A 173 11.84 -5.63 -5.92
C LYS A 173 10.58 -5.32 -6.75
N ASN A 174 9.85 -4.27 -6.39
CA ASN A 174 8.60 -3.81 -7.02
C ASN A 174 7.36 -4.74 -6.86
N MET A 175 7.44 -5.81 -6.09
CA MET A 175 6.31 -6.73 -5.88
C MET A 175 5.03 -6.05 -5.34
N HIS A 176 5.16 -4.90 -4.67
CA HIS A 176 4.01 -4.16 -4.12
C HIS A 176 2.94 -3.83 -5.17
N ARG A 177 3.32 -3.68 -6.45
CA ARG A 177 2.41 -3.43 -7.58
C ARG A 177 1.59 -4.65 -7.96
N PHE A 178 2.07 -5.83 -7.60
CA PHE A 178 1.52 -7.12 -8.00
C PHE A 178 1.00 -7.92 -6.81
N LEU A 179 0.88 -7.30 -5.62
CA LEU A 179 0.42 -7.98 -4.43
C LEU A 179 -0.89 -8.74 -4.64
N PRO A 180 -1.94 -8.17 -5.29
CA PRO A 180 -3.16 -8.92 -5.54
C PRO A 180 -2.92 -10.20 -6.33
N ALA A 181 -2.16 -10.15 -7.43
CA ALA A 181 -1.83 -11.33 -8.22
C ALA A 181 -1.03 -12.36 -7.41
N LEU A 182 -0.09 -11.89 -6.57
CA LEU A 182 0.71 -12.76 -5.70
C LEU A 182 -0.14 -13.40 -4.59
N PHE A 183 -1.13 -12.68 -4.05
CA PHE A 183 -2.10 -13.26 -3.14
C PHE A 183 -2.94 -14.32 -3.84
N LYS A 184 -3.49 -14.04 -5.01
CA LYS A 184 -4.27 -15.00 -5.81
C LYS A 184 -3.46 -16.25 -6.17
N MET A 185 -2.20 -16.07 -6.60
CA MET A 185 -1.28 -17.17 -6.87
C MET A 185 -1.08 -18.11 -5.65
N ASN A 186 -1.21 -17.59 -4.44
CA ASN A 186 -1.13 -18.34 -3.19
C ASN A 186 -2.49 -18.86 -2.69
N GLY A 187 -3.50 -18.92 -3.55
CA GLY A 187 -4.85 -19.38 -3.20
C GLY A 187 -5.68 -18.34 -2.44
N GLY A 188 -5.28 -17.06 -2.53
CA GLY A 188 -5.96 -15.96 -1.84
C GLY A 188 -7.08 -15.32 -2.65
N GLU A 189 -7.97 -14.67 -1.94
CA GLU A 189 -9.07 -13.87 -2.51
C GLU A 189 -8.74 -12.38 -2.52
N ILE A 190 -9.26 -11.66 -3.53
CA ILE A 190 -9.06 -10.24 -3.72
C ILE A 190 -10.39 -9.52 -3.61
N PHE A 191 -10.48 -8.57 -2.69
CA PHE A 191 -11.67 -7.75 -2.50
C PHE A 191 -11.36 -6.31 -2.86
N ASN A 192 -12.15 -5.73 -3.77
CA ASN A 192 -12.02 -4.34 -4.19
C ASN A 192 -13.06 -3.49 -3.47
N ILE A 193 -12.62 -2.46 -2.75
CA ILE A 193 -13.48 -1.51 -2.06
C ILE A 193 -13.37 -0.16 -2.75
N PRO A 194 -14.47 0.39 -3.25
CA PRO A 194 -14.46 1.74 -3.79
C PRO A 194 -14.08 2.74 -2.71
N ILE A 195 -13.08 3.58 -2.99
CA ILE A 195 -12.61 4.62 -2.08
C ILE A 195 -12.57 5.97 -2.79
N ASN A 196 -12.62 7.04 -2.01
CA ASN A 196 -12.36 8.37 -2.51
C ASN A 196 -10.85 8.62 -2.55
N ASP A 197 -10.44 9.47 -3.48
CA ASP A 197 -9.07 9.94 -3.66
C ASP A 197 -9.11 11.46 -3.69
N ARG A 198 -8.09 12.10 -3.15
CA ARG A 198 -8.01 13.57 -3.12
C ARG A 198 -6.67 14.06 -3.64
N LYS A 199 -6.56 15.36 -3.80
CA LYS A 199 -5.29 15.98 -4.15
C LYS A 199 -4.28 15.72 -3.03
N ARG A 200 -3.02 15.59 -3.40
CA ARG A 200 -1.88 15.50 -2.47
C ARG A 200 -1.80 16.75 -1.62
N PHE A 201 -1.46 16.62 -0.33
CA PHE A 201 -1.32 17.79 0.57
C PHE A 201 -0.15 18.69 0.18
N GLY A 202 0.96 18.10 -0.29
CA GLY A 202 2.15 18.83 -0.71
C GLY A 202 3.09 17.97 -1.55
N GLY A 203 4.19 18.57 -1.99
CA GLY A 203 5.24 17.92 -2.75
C GLY A 203 4.90 17.58 -4.20
N GLU A 204 5.91 17.24 -4.97
CA GLU A 204 5.77 16.85 -6.37
C GLU A 204 5.79 15.33 -6.56
N SER A 205 5.18 14.87 -7.67
CA SER A 205 5.26 13.45 -8.06
C SER A 205 6.69 13.10 -8.48
N LYS A 206 7.41 12.37 -7.65
CA LYS A 206 8.84 12.01 -7.83
C LYS A 206 9.10 10.98 -8.93
N PHE A 207 8.12 10.71 -9.81
CA PHE A 207 8.22 9.59 -10.74
C PHE A 207 8.13 10.03 -12.20
N ASN A 208 9.19 9.80 -12.97
CA ASN A 208 9.23 9.94 -14.43
C ASN A 208 8.42 8.83 -15.11
N PHE A 209 7.54 9.21 -16.05
CA PHE A 209 6.59 8.31 -16.73
C PHE A 209 7.28 7.24 -17.58
N ASN A 210 8.30 7.61 -18.35
CA ASN A 210 8.95 6.71 -19.33
C ASN A 210 9.68 5.52 -18.68
N ASN A 211 10.46 5.76 -17.63
CA ASN A 211 11.18 4.68 -16.95
C ASN A 211 10.24 3.71 -16.22
N ARG A 212 9.07 4.19 -15.75
CA ARG A 212 8.08 3.35 -15.07
C ARG A 212 7.38 2.37 -16.01
N PHE A 213 7.17 2.75 -17.26
CA PHE A 213 6.44 1.92 -18.22
C PHE A 213 7.25 0.65 -18.55
N TRP A 214 8.51 0.79 -18.93
CA TRP A 214 9.37 -0.36 -19.26
C TRP A 214 9.65 -1.26 -18.07
N ILE A 215 9.94 -0.68 -16.90
CA ILE A 215 10.11 -1.45 -15.65
C ILE A 215 8.81 -2.20 -15.32
N GLY A 216 7.65 -1.59 -15.55
CA GLY A 216 6.35 -2.21 -15.33
C GLY A 216 6.11 -3.44 -16.19
N ILE A 217 6.51 -3.39 -17.47
CA ILE A 217 6.40 -4.53 -18.40
C ILE A 217 7.33 -5.67 -17.98
N ILE A 218 8.60 -5.36 -17.69
CA ILE A 218 9.57 -6.37 -17.23
C ILE A 218 9.08 -7.06 -15.96
N ASP A 219 8.60 -6.29 -14.98
CA ASP A 219 8.07 -6.83 -13.73
C ASP A 219 6.79 -7.65 -13.96
N LEU A 220 5.94 -7.25 -14.91
CA LEU A 220 4.72 -7.99 -15.29
C LEU A 220 5.08 -9.38 -15.85
N ILE A 221 6.07 -9.45 -16.77
CA ILE A 221 6.56 -10.71 -17.36
C ILE A 221 7.15 -11.60 -16.26
N LYS A 222 7.96 -11.05 -15.36
CA LYS A 222 8.53 -11.81 -14.23
C LYS A 222 7.44 -12.45 -13.36
N VAL A 223 6.41 -11.68 -13.01
CA VAL A 223 5.30 -12.18 -12.18
C VAL A 223 4.50 -13.23 -12.96
N TRP A 224 4.24 -13.03 -14.24
CA TRP A 224 3.58 -14.01 -15.08
C TRP A 224 4.34 -15.35 -15.13
N ILE A 225 5.67 -15.32 -15.31
CA ILE A 225 6.51 -16.53 -15.26
C ILE A 225 6.41 -17.21 -13.89
N LEU A 226 6.42 -16.45 -12.78
CA LEU A 226 6.26 -17.00 -11.44
C LEU A 226 4.92 -17.72 -11.26
N ILE A 227 3.83 -17.12 -11.76
CA ILE A 227 2.48 -17.73 -11.71
C ILE A 227 2.44 -19.02 -12.51
N LYS A 228 2.96 -19.01 -13.76
CA LYS A 228 2.98 -20.20 -14.64
C LYS A 228 3.79 -21.35 -14.05
N LYS A 229 4.98 -21.08 -13.49
CA LYS A 229 5.81 -22.11 -12.83
C LYS A 229 5.12 -22.77 -11.64
N ARG A 230 4.21 -22.06 -10.97
CA ARG A 230 3.48 -22.60 -9.82
C ARG A 230 2.22 -23.38 -10.24
N SER A 231 1.57 -22.99 -11.33
CA SER A 231 0.41 -23.71 -11.87
C SER A 231 0.78 -25.08 -12.45
N ASN A 232 2.05 -25.29 -12.76
CA ASN A 232 2.57 -26.55 -13.33
C ASN A 232 3.19 -27.48 -12.26
N LYS A 233 3.05 -27.15 -10.98
CA LYS A 233 3.39 -27.99 -9.82
C LYS A 233 2.14 -28.41 -9.07
#